data_ad427d38199d0829a162e5d0114b83a0
#
_entry.id   ad427d38199d0829a162e5d0114b83a0
#
_cell.length_a   1.000
_cell.length_b   1.000
_cell.length_c   1.000
_cell.angle_alpha   90.00
_cell.angle_beta   90.00
_cell.angle_gamma   90.00
#
_symmetry.space_group_name_H-M   'P 1'
#
loop_
_entity.id
_entity.type
_entity.pdbx_description
1 polymer ?
#
loop_
_entity_poly.entity_id
_entity_poly.type
_entity_poly.pdbx_seq_one_letter_code
_entity_poly.pdbx_strand_id
1 'polypeptide(L)'
;LAPAAGALVQRTRQALDLDADPARIDSVLAAMPFEPRPGLRLPGSFDGFETAARVVLGQQVTVKSARTLTMRLVERFGAPLKTPFQDLQRLFPVPETIAHADPDSIGSLGIVRQRVGALQALARALCDGSLELHRAAPLHDTLERLRALPGFGEWTAQLIAMRVLAWPDAFPASDIGVLNALRTRDIVLAAKQAETWQPWRSYAVMRLWQALEETI
;
A
#
# COMPACT_ATOMS: atom_id res chain seq x y z
N LEU A 1 -27.17 -14.69 -5.46
CA LEU A 1 -26.04 -15.00 -4.54
C LEU A 1 -24.80 -15.54 -5.26
N ALA A 2 -24.95 -16.37 -6.31
CA ALA A 2 -23.80 -16.98 -7.01
C ALA A 2 -22.83 -15.98 -7.68
N PRO A 3 -23.25 -14.93 -8.41
CA PRO A 3 -22.32 -13.94 -8.99
C PRO A 3 -21.52 -13.16 -7.93
N ALA A 4 -22.16 -12.80 -6.82
CA ALA A 4 -21.48 -12.10 -5.74
C ALA A 4 -20.44 -12.98 -5.02
N ALA A 5 -20.71 -14.27 -4.86
CA ALA A 5 -19.77 -15.22 -4.28
C ALA A 5 -18.51 -15.38 -5.15
N GLY A 6 -18.66 -15.50 -6.47
CA GLY A 6 -17.53 -15.57 -7.40
C GLY A 6 -16.64 -14.33 -7.34
N ALA A 7 -17.23 -13.14 -7.33
CA ALA A 7 -16.49 -11.87 -7.21
C ALA A 7 -15.76 -11.77 -5.86
N LEU A 8 -16.39 -12.21 -4.76
CA LEU A 8 -15.77 -12.22 -3.44
C LEU A 8 -14.55 -13.16 -3.40
N VAL A 9 -14.72 -14.40 -3.93
CA VAL A 9 -13.62 -15.37 -4.02
C VAL A 9 -12.45 -14.79 -4.81
N GLN A 10 -12.73 -14.21 -5.98
CA GLN A 10 -11.69 -13.58 -6.81
C GLN A 10 -10.96 -12.45 -6.07
N ARG A 11 -11.69 -11.54 -5.43
CA ARG A 11 -11.09 -10.45 -4.65
C ARG A 11 -10.24 -10.98 -3.48
N THR A 12 -10.74 -12.00 -2.78
CA THR A 12 -10.00 -12.63 -1.68
C THR A 12 -8.72 -13.28 -2.17
N ARG A 13 -8.76 -14.02 -3.30
CA ARG A 13 -7.56 -14.60 -3.91
C ARG A 13 -6.53 -13.50 -4.25
N GLN A 14 -6.98 -12.40 -4.83
CA GLN A 14 -6.11 -11.27 -5.19
C GLN A 14 -5.52 -10.57 -3.95
N ALA A 15 -6.35 -10.32 -2.93
CA ALA A 15 -5.91 -9.66 -1.70
C ALA A 15 -4.93 -10.51 -0.88
N LEU A 16 -5.05 -11.83 -0.94
CA LEU A 16 -4.17 -12.78 -0.25
C LEU A 16 -3.06 -13.33 -1.15
N ASP A 17 -2.96 -12.86 -2.40
CA ASP A 17 -1.95 -13.28 -3.39
C ASP A 17 -1.91 -14.80 -3.60
N LEU A 18 -3.09 -15.45 -3.66
CA LEU A 18 -3.19 -16.90 -3.72
C LEU A 18 -2.79 -17.50 -5.08
N ASP A 19 -2.69 -16.67 -6.12
CA ASP A 19 -2.33 -17.08 -7.47
C ASP A 19 -0.83 -16.99 -7.76
N ALA A 20 -0.02 -16.48 -6.80
CA ALA A 20 1.44 -16.48 -6.93
C ALA A 20 2.02 -17.90 -6.92
N ASP A 21 3.15 -18.09 -7.59
CA ASP A 21 3.96 -19.30 -7.57
C ASP A 21 5.12 -19.17 -6.57
N PRO A 22 4.97 -19.66 -5.33
CA PRO A 22 6.02 -19.51 -4.32
C PRO A 22 7.33 -20.20 -4.71
N ALA A 23 7.28 -21.35 -5.38
CA ALA A 23 8.50 -22.08 -5.73
C ALA A 23 9.38 -21.27 -6.68
N ARG A 24 8.76 -20.62 -7.66
CA ARG A 24 9.45 -19.74 -8.61
C ARG A 24 10.01 -18.48 -7.93
N ILE A 25 9.23 -17.88 -7.02
CA ILE A 25 9.65 -16.71 -6.25
C ILE A 25 10.82 -17.08 -5.34
N ASP A 26 10.67 -18.15 -4.57
CA ASP A 26 11.65 -18.61 -3.59
C ASP A 26 12.96 -19.00 -4.24
N SER A 27 12.96 -19.58 -5.46
CA SER A 27 14.17 -19.92 -6.19
C SER A 27 15.05 -18.71 -6.50
N VAL A 28 14.46 -17.56 -6.86
CA VAL A 28 15.20 -16.31 -7.12
C VAL A 28 15.66 -15.69 -5.81
N LEU A 29 14.78 -15.67 -4.80
CA LEU A 29 15.08 -15.04 -3.52
C LEU A 29 15.91 -15.93 -2.57
N ALA A 30 16.33 -17.11 -2.98
CA ALA A 30 17.24 -17.98 -2.21
C ALA A 30 18.62 -17.35 -1.97
N ALA A 31 19.04 -16.44 -2.86
CA ALA A 31 20.31 -15.70 -2.73
C ALA A 31 20.26 -14.54 -1.70
N MET A 32 19.10 -14.22 -1.12
CA MET A 32 19.02 -13.19 -0.09
C MET A 32 19.75 -13.64 1.18
N PRO A 33 20.45 -12.72 1.87
CA PRO A 33 21.18 -13.01 3.11
C PRO A 33 20.25 -13.07 4.34
N PHE A 34 19.08 -13.68 4.19
CA PHE A 34 18.06 -13.82 5.24
C PHE A 34 17.51 -15.24 5.23
N GLU A 35 16.98 -15.67 6.38
CA GLU A 35 16.35 -16.98 6.50
C GLU A 35 15.26 -17.18 5.44
N PRO A 36 15.24 -18.33 4.74
CA PRO A 36 14.21 -18.64 3.77
C PRO A 36 12.80 -18.61 4.38
N ARG A 37 11.87 -18.00 3.66
CA ARG A 37 10.45 -17.96 4.06
C ARG A 37 9.58 -18.57 2.97
N PRO A 38 9.54 -19.91 2.88
CA PRO A 38 8.78 -20.58 1.84
C PRO A 38 7.29 -20.19 1.86
N GLY A 39 6.74 -19.90 0.70
CA GLY A 39 5.33 -19.58 0.56
C GLY A 39 4.93 -18.17 1.00
N LEU A 40 5.88 -17.26 1.20
CA LEU A 40 5.59 -15.86 1.47
C LEU A 40 4.71 -15.26 0.37
N ARG A 41 3.69 -14.52 0.78
CA ARG A 41 2.74 -13.87 -0.13
C ARG A 41 2.92 -12.36 -0.08
N LEU A 42 2.51 -11.69 -1.18
CA LEU A 42 2.44 -10.24 -1.28
C LEU A 42 1.00 -9.80 -1.01
N PRO A 43 0.62 -9.42 0.23
CA PRO A 43 -0.74 -8.97 0.51
C PRO A 43 -1.12 -7.79 -0.37
N GLY A 44 -2.21 -7.95 -1.11
CA GLY A 44 -2.78 -6.94 -1.99
C GLY A 44 -3.82 -6.06 -1.29
N SER A 45 -4.79 -5.60 -2.07
CA SER A 45 -5.81 -4.65 -1.66
C SER A 45 -7.21 -5.15 -2.02
N PHE A 46 -8.19 -4.90 -1.14
CA PHE A 46 -9.62 -5.00 -1.45
C PHE A 46 -10.16 -3.72 -2.09
N ASP A 47 -9.58 -2.57 -1.73
CA ASP A 47 -9.94 -1.25 -2.23
C ASP A 47 -8.68 -0.42 -2.47
N GLY A 48 -8.52 0.07 -3.70
CA GLY A 48 -7.32 0.81 -4.12
C GLY A 48 -7.20 2.16 -3.44
N PHE A 49 -8.31 2.89 -3.28
CA PHE A 49 -8.30 4.19 -2.61
C PHE A 49 -7.97 4.05 -1.12
N GLU A 50 -8.63 3.14 -0.41
CA GLU A 50 -8.33 2.89 1.00
C GLU A 50 -6.84 2.58 1.19
N THR A 51 -6.30 1.67 0.37
CA THR A 51 -4.90 1.27 0.50
C THR A 51 -3.95 2.43 0.20
N ALA A 52 -4.19 3.21 -0.85
CA ALA A 52 -3.36 4.37 -1.18
C ALA A 52 -3.48 5.48 -0.11
N ALA A 53 -4.67 5.73 0.41
CA ALA A 53 -4.88 6.68 1.51
C ALA A 53 -4.12 6.26 2.78
N ARG A 54 -4.12 4.96 3.11
CA ARG A 54 -3.31 4.42 4.22
C ARG A 54 -1.82 4.60 4.01
N VAL A 55 -1.32 4.47 2.78
CA VAL A 55 0.08 4.76 2.44
C VAL A 55 0.39 6.24 2.67
N VAL A 56 -0.47 7.17 2.23
CA VAL A 56 -0.31 8.62 2.48
C VAL A 56 -0.31 8.94 3.98
N LEU A 57 -1.23 8.36 4.74
CA LEU A 57 -1.30 8.55 6.20
C LEU A 57 -0.08 7.97 6.93
N GLY A 58 0.57 6.98 6.33
CA GLY A 58 1.78 6.33 6.85
C GLY A 58 3.10 7.04 6.56
N GLN A 59 3.09 8.10 5.73
CA GLN A 59 4.31 8.83 5.39
C GLN A 59 4.98 9.41 6.65
N GLN A 60 6.27 9.06 6.87
CA GLN A 60 7.11 9.61 7.95
C GLN A 60 6.50 9.53 9.37
N VAL A 61 5.73 8.49 9.65
CA VAL A 61 5.18 8.21 10.98
C VAL A 61 5.30 6.73 11.32
N THR A 62 5.14 6.40 12.59
CA THR A 62 5.10 5.00 13.03
C THR A 62 3.81 4.31 12.55
N VAL A 63 3.85 2.99 12.42
CA VAL A 63 2.67 2.18 12.07
C VAL A 63 1.51 2.44 13.03
N LYS A 64 1.79 2.58 14.33
CA LYS A 64 0.79 2.91 15.36
C LYS A 64 0.12 4.25 15.08
N SER A 65 0.91 5.28 14.76
CA SER A 65 0.38 6.61 14.42
C SER A 65 -0.46 6.59 13.14
N ALA A 66 0.01 5.89 12.10
CA ALA A 66 -0.74 5.74 10.85
C ALA A 66 -2.11 5.06 11.08
N ARG A 67 -2.15 4.00 11.90
CA ARG A 67 -3.41 3.33 12.30
C ARG A 67 -4.35 4.30 13.01
N THR A 68 -3.84 5.08 13.96
CA THR A 68 -4.65 6.07 14.71
C THR A 68 -5.24 7.12 13.78
N LEU A 69 -4.45 7.67 12.85
CA LEU A 69 -4.93 8.66 11.87
C LEU A 69 -5.99 8.04 10.95
N THR A 70 -5.78 6.82 10.50
CA THR A 70 -6.76 6.09 9.69
C THR A 70 -8.08 5.87 10.43
N MET A 71 -8.01 5.44 11.69
CA MET A 71 -9.21 5.24 12.51
C MET A 71 -10.01 6.54 12.66
N ARG A 72 -9.35 7.65 12.97
CA ARG A 72 -10.00 8.97 13.09
C ARG A 72 -10.64 9.42 11.76
N LEU A 73 -9.95 9.15 10.63
CA LEU A 73 -10.50 9.46 9.31
C LEU A 73 -11.77 8.65 9.03
N VAL A 74 -11.76 7.35 9.32
CA VAL A 74 -12.93 6.46 9.16
C VAL A 74 -14.05 6.86 10.10
N GLU A 75 -13.75 7.19 11.35
CA GLU A 75 -14.75 7.62 12.33
C GLU A 75 -15.46 8.91 11.90
N ARG A 76 -14.69 9.86 11.35
CA ARG A 76 -15.22 11.17 10.94
C ARG A 76 -15.97 11.13 9.62
N PHE A 77 -15.46 10.42 8.62
CA PHE A 77 -15.90 10.50 7.22
C PHE A 77 -16.47 9.19 6.67
N GLY A 78 -16.30 8.07 7.39
CA GLY A 78 -16.79 6.77 6.95
C GLY A 78 -18.31 6.63 7.08
N ALA A 79 -18.94 5.99 6.10
CA ALA A 79 -20.37 5.70 6.14
C ALA A 79 -20.67 4.64 7.20
N PRO A 80 -21.78 4.75 7.95
CA PRO A 80 -22.17 3.75 8.94
C PRO A 80 -22.50 2.41 8.26
N LEU A 81 -22.11 1.32 8.90
CA LEU A 81 -22.36 -0.04 8.45
C LEU A 81 -22.94 -0.87 9.59
N LYS A 82 -24.09 -1.52 9.35
CA LYS A 82 -24.67 -2.45 10.31
C LYS A 82 -24.03 -3.83 10.16
N THR A 83 -23.27 -4.26 11.15
CA THR A 83 -22.68 -5.60 11.21
C THR A 83 -22.87 -6.20 12.60
N PRO A 84 -22.77 -7.54 12.74
CA PRO A 84 -22.77 -8.18 14.05
C PRO A 84 -21.44 -7.97 14.81
N PHE A 85 -20.41 -7.40 14.17
CA PHE A 85 -19.09 -7.18 14.74
C PHE A 85 -18.98 -5.75 15.29
N GLN A 86 -18.73 -5.60 16.58
CA GLN A 86 -18.71 -4.30 17.25
C GLN A 86 -17.63 -3.36 16.69
N ASP A 87 -16.50 -3.91 16.23
CA ASP A 87 -15.37 -3.15 15.70
C ASP A 87 -15.51 -2.82 14.19
N LEU A 88 -16.58 -3.29 13.52
CA LEU A 88 -16.81 -3.08 12.09
C LEU A 88 -18.14 -2.33 11.86
N GLN A 89 -18.20 -1.08 12.32
CA GLN A 89 -19.41 -0.27 12.25
C GLN A 89 -19.38 0.84 11.19
N ARG A 90 -18.25 0.99 10.49
CA ARG A 90 -18.07 1.99 9.43
C ARG A 90 -17.29 1.45 8.25
N LEU A 91 -17.67 1.91 7.07
CA LEU A 91 -16.88 1.73 5.86
C LEU A 91 -15.77 2.79 5.80
N PHE A 92 -14.69 2.48 5.08
CA PHE A 92 -13.71 3.50 4.72
C PHE A 92 -14.40 4.59 3.87
N PRO A 93 -14.07 5.90 4.02
CA PRO A 93 -14.68 6.96 3.23
C PRO A 93 -14.38 6.76 1.74
N VAL A 94 -15.37 7.02 0.89
CA VAL A 94 -15.20 6.99 -0.57
C VAL A 94 -14.40 8.21 -1.06
N PRO A 95 -13.76 8.15 -2.24
CA PRO A 95 -12.98 9.26 -2.79
C PRO A 95 -13.74 10.58 -2.80
N GLU A 96 -15.00 10.58 -3.22
CA GLU A 96 -15.84 11.76 -3.32
C GLU A 96 -15.98 12.49 -1.97
N THR A 97 -16.10 11.73 -0.88
CA THR A 97 -16.22 12.30 0.47
C THR A 97 -14.95 13.07 0.85
N ILE A 98 -13.77 12.52 0.55
CA ILE A 98 -12.48 13.16 0.88
C ILE A 98 -12.15 14.29 -0.08
N ALA A 99 -12.49 14.16 -1.37
CA ALA A 99 -12.27 15.19 -2.38
C ALA A 99 -12.98 16.50 -2.06
N HIS A 100 -14.19 16.41 -1.48
CA HIS A 100 -15.05 17.56 -1.15
C HIS A 100 -15.03 17.97 0.33
N ALA A 101 -14.33 17.21 1.19
CA ALA A 101 -14.23 17.57 2.61
C ALA A 101 -13.48 18.89 2.78
N ASP A 102 -13.90 19.67 3.78
CA ASP A 102 -13.14 20.83 4.20
C ASP A 102 -11.75 20.40 4.71
N PRO A 103 -10.64 21.00 4.17
CA PRO A 103 -9.28 20.65 4.58
C PRO A 103 -9.03 20.78 6.09
N ASP A 104 -9.64 21.75 6.74
CA ASP A 104 -9.47 21.98 8.19
C ASP A 104 -10.17 20.88 9.00
N SER A 105 -11.30 20.33 8.50
CA SER A 105 -11.94 19.18 9.13
C SER A 105 -11.08 17.91 9.05
N ILE A 106 -10.31 17.71 7.97
CA ILE A 106 -9.34 16.59 7.87
C ILE A 106 -8.13 16.89 8.77
N GLY A 107 -7.64 18.12 8.77
CA GLY A 107 -6.50 18.56 9.58
C GLY A 107 -6.74 18.43 11.09
N SER A 108 -7.98 18.68 11.55
CA SER A 108 -8.38 18.55 12.96
C SER A 108 -8.22 17.13 13.53
N LEU A 109 -8.08 16.11 12.66
CA LEU A 109 -7.81 14.74 13.06
C LEU A 109 -6.33 14.48 13.45
N GLY A 110 -5.48 15.51 13.36
CA GLY A 110 -4.04 15.42 13.56
C GLY A 110 -3.27 15.06 12.28
N ILE A 111 -3.91 15.19 11.11
CA ILE A 111 -3.30 14.99 9.80
C ILE A 111 -2.68 16.31 9.35
N VAL A 112 -1.36 16.33 9.16
CA VAL A 112 -0.62 17.55 8.74
C VAL A 112 -1.07 18.01 7.35
N ARG A 113 -1.02 19.33 7.13
CA ARG A 113 -1.54 20.00 5.91
C ARG A 113 -1.05 19.37 4.61
N GLN A 114 0.21 18.96 4.55
CA GLN A 114 0.78 18.31 3.36
C GLN A 114 0.06 17.00 3.03
N ARG A 115 -0.24 16.18 4.04
CA ARG A 115 -0.97 14.91 3.83
C ARG A 115 -2.44 15.14 3.55
N VAL A 116 -3.05 16.17 4.11
CA VAL A 116 -4.42 16.59 3.74
C VAL A 116 -4.47 16.88 2.24
N GLY A 117 -3.55 17.72 1.74
CA GLY A 117 -3.44 18.02 0.33
C GLY A 117 -3.21 16.79 -0.55
N ALA A 118 -2.34 15.88 -0.11
CA ALA A 118 -2.07 14.62 -0.82
C ALA A 118 -3.30 13.71 -0.88
N LEU A 119 -4.02 13.54 0.24
CA LEU A 119 -5.26 12.75 0.30
C LEU A 119 -6.34 13.32 -0.63
N GLN A 120 -6.51 14.64 -0.64
CA GLN A 120 -7.49 15.29 -1.50
C GLN A 120 -7.10 15.25 -2.98
N ALA A 121 -5.81 15.37 -3.30
CA ALA A 121 -5.33 15.23 -4.67
C ALA A 121 -5.57 13.81 -5.20
N LEU A 122 -5.24 12.78 -4.39
CA LEU A 122 -5.53 11.39 -4.70
C LEU A 122 -7.02 11.16 -4.95
N ALA A 123 -7.86 11.64 -4.03
CA ALA A 123 -9.31 11.48 -4.11
C ALA A 123 -9.89 12.15 -5.36
N ARG A 124 -9.46 13.36 -5.68
CA ARG A 124 -9.89 14.07 -6.90
C ARG A 124 -9.48 13.36 -8.17
N ALA A 125 -8.24 12.88 -8.26
CA ALA A 125 -7.74 12.17 -9.43
C ALA A 125 -8.51 10.85 -9.69
N LEU A 126 -9.03 10.21 -8.65
CA LEU A 126 -9.90 9.05 -8.79
C LEU A 126 -11.33 9.44 -9.21
N CYS A 127 -11.87 10.54 -8.68
CA CYS A 127 -13.22 11.03 -9.02
C CYS A 127 -13.31 11.51 -10.46
N ASP A 128 -12.28 12.16 -10.99
CA ASP A 128 -12.25 12.66 -12.37
C ASP A 128 -11.75 11.62 -13.39
N GLY A 129 -11.36 10.42 -12.93
CA GLY A 129 -10.88 9.33 -13.79
C GLY A 129 -9.47 9.53 -14.35
N SER A 130 -8.75 10.56 -13.91
CA SER A 130 -7.35 10.76 -14.31
C SER A 130 -6.38 9.76 -13.69
N LEU A 131 -6.80 9.04 -12.66
CA LEU A 131 -6.05 7.96 -12.00
C LEU A 131 -6.96 6.75 -11.79
N GLU A 132 -6.42 5.56 -12.05
CA GLU A 132 -7.07 4.29 -11.75
C GLU A 132 -6.21 3.48 -10.77
N LEU A 133 -6.84 2.94 -9.70
CA LEU A 133 -6.16 2.17 -8.67
C LEU A 133 -6.77 0.77 -8.53
N HIS A 134 -6.44 -0.08 -9.47
CA HIS A 134 -6.81 -1.50 -9.48
C HIS A 134 -5.75 -2.33 -10.20
N ARG A 135 -5.79 -3.64 -10.01
CA ARG A 135 -4.75 -4.57 -10.49
C ARG A 135 -4.57 -4.59 -12.03
N ALA A 136 -5.59 -4.20 -12.78
CA ALA A 136 -5.54 -4.14 -14.24
C ALA A 136 -5.18 -2.76 -14.79
N ALA A 137 -4.93 -1.76 -13.92
CA ALA A 137 -4.53 -0.43 -14.36
C ALA A 137 -3.14 -0.48 -15.05
N PRO A 138 -2.92 0.32 -16.11
CA PRO A 138 -1.64 0.39 -16.81
C PRO A 138 -0.53 0.84 -15.86
N LEU A 139 0.43 -0.04 -15.56
CA LEU A 139 1.43 0.18 -14.51
C LEU A 139 2.23 1.47 -14.72
N HIS A 140 2.79 1.66 -15.92
CA HIS A 140 3.66 2.81 -16.23
C HIS A 140 2.92 4.14 -16.09
N ASP A 141 1.78 4.25 -16.75
CA ASP A 141 0.95 5.45 -16.73
C ASP A 141 0.46 5.77 -15.30
N THR A 142 0.06 4.72 -14.56
CA THR A 142 -0.39 4.89 -13.17
C THR A 142 0.75 5.40 -12.28
N LEU A 143 1.98 4.88 -12.44
CA LEU A 143 3.14 5.35 -11.68
C LEU A 143 3.50 6.81 -12.01
N GLU A 144 3.44 7.20 -13.28
CA GLU A 144 3.68 8.59 -13.69
C GLU A 144 2.63 9.54 -13.10
N ARG A 145 1.35 9.17 -13.19
CA ARG A 145 0.24 9.94 -12.61
C ARG A 145 0.34 10.04 -11.09
N LEU A 146 0.71 8.96 -10.41
CA LEU A 146 0.94 8.99 -8.97
C LEU A 146 2.07 9.97 -8.60
N ARG A 147 3.20 9.93 -9.31
CA ARG A 147 4.33 10.83 -9.05
C ARG A 147 4.00 12.29 -9.33
N ALA A 148 3.06 12.56 -10.22
CA ALA A 148 2.59 13.92 -10.52
C ALA A 148 1.69 14.50 -9.43
N LEU A 149 1.13 13.68 -8.53
CA LEU A 149 0.30 14.17 -7.43
C LEU A 149 1.16 14.88 -6.35
N PRO A 150 0.67 16.01 -5.80
CA PRO A 150 1.37 16.70 -4.72
C PRO A 150 1.50 15.79 -3.49
N GLY A 151 2.71 15.69 -2.94
CA GLY A 151 3.00 14.85 -1.78
C GLY A 151 3.26 13.37 -2.09
N PHE A 152 3.30 12.98 -3.38
CA PHE A 152 3.60 11.62 -3.82
C PHE A 152 5.04 11.54 -4.36
N GLY A 153 5.95 11.01 -3.55
CA GLY A 153 7.30 10.67 -3.99
C GLY A 153 7.41 9.22 -4.46
N GLU A 154 8.63 8.84 -4.86
CA GLU A 154 8.94 7.49 -5.36
C GLU A 154 8.53 6.39 -4.37
N TRP A 155 8.83 6.57 -3.07
CA TRP A 155 8.44 5.63 -2.03
C TRP A 155 6.92 5.36 -2.01
N THR A 156 6.11 6.42 -2.09
CA THR A 156 4.65 6.33 -2.08
C THR A 156 4.14 5.60 -3.33
N ALA A 157 4.67 5.97 -4.51
CA ALA A 157 4.30 5.35 -5.78
C ALA A 157 4.66 3.86 -5.81
N GLN A 158 5.85 3.48 -5.34
CA GLN A 158 6.29 2.08 -5.28
C GLN A 158 5.45 1.25 -4.30
N LEU A 159 5.09 1.79 -3.13
CA LEU A 159 4.21 1.08 -2.19
C LEU A 159 2.81 0.88 -2.74
N ILE A 160 2.25 1.87 -3.45
CA ILE A 160 0.95 1.73 -4.09
C ILE A 160 1.03 0.69 -5.22
N ALA A 161 2.09 0.72 -6.04
CA ALA A 161 2.31 -0.29 -7.07
C ALA A 161 2.39 -1.70 -6.49
N MET A 162 3.12 -1.86 -5.40
CA MET A 162 3.26 -3.11 -4.67
C MET A 162 1.92 -3.63 -4.15
N ARG A 163 1.12 -2.77 -3.49
CA ARG A 163 -0.06 -3.19 -2.73
C ARG A 163 -1.36 -3.13 -3.52
N VAL A 164 -1.51 -2.17 -4.41
CA VAL A 164 -2.75 -1.93 -5.17
C VAL A 164 -2.68 -2.54 -6.57
N LEU A 165 -1.59 -2.25 -7.30
CA LEU A 165 -1.41 -2.77 -8.65
C LEU A 165 -0.88 -4.21 -8.64
N ALA A 166 -0.50 -4.72 -7.47
CA ALA A 166 0.11 -6.04 -7.29
C ALA A 166 1.34 -6.25 -8.19
N TRP A 167 2.12 -5.19 -8.40
CA TRP A 167 3.35 -5.29 -9.16
C TRP A 167 4.40 -6.09 -8.38
N PRO A 168 4.83 -7.26 -8.90
CA PRO A 168 5.72 -8.14 -8.15
C PRO A 168 7.14 -7.60 -8.02
N ASP A 169 7.49 -6.60 -8.83
CA ASP A 169 8.85 -6.05 -8.92
C ASP A 169 8.95 -4.59 -8.45
N ALA A 170 7.98 -4.09 -7.67
CA ALA A 170 8.09 -2.79 -7.00
C ALA A 170 9.17 -2.83 -5.91
N PHE A 171 9.95 -1.74 -5.79
CA PHE A 171 10.98 -1.62 -4.77
C PHE A 171 11.07 -0.20 -4.20
N PRO A 172 10.52 0.06 -3.02
CA PRO A 172 10.62 1.34 -2.35
C PRO A 172 12.01 1.50 -1.70
N ALA A 173 13.05 1.79 -2.50
CA ALA A 173 14.44 1.80 -2.08
C ALA A 173 14.73 2.72 -0.87
N SER A 174 13.94 3.79 -0.69
CA SER A 174 14.06 4.72 0.45
C SER A 174 13.23 4.32 1.67
N ASP A 175 12.60 3.13 1.66
CA ASP A 175 11.85 2.64 2.81
C ASP A 175 12.74 2.37 4.00
N ILE A 176 12.40 2.95 5.16
CA ILE A 176 13.25 2.85 6.35
C ILE A 176 13.39 1.40 6.85
N GLY A 177 12.35 0.59 6.71
CA GLY A 177 12.40 -0.83 7.03
C GLY A 177 13.34 -1.57 6.08
N VAL A 178 13.27 -1.30 4.78
CA VAL A 178 14.19 -1.87 3.79
C VAL A 178 15.63 -1.47 4.10
N LEU A 179 15.91 -0.19 4.33
CA LEU A 179 17.25 0.31 4.65
C LEU A 179 17.80 -0.28 5.95
N ASN A 180 16.97 -0.39 6.99
CA ASN A 180 17.36 -0.99 8.27
C ASN A 180 17.68 -2.48 8.11
N ALA A 181 16.86 -3.26 7.40
CA ALA A 181 17.12 -4.68 7.14
C ALA A 181 18.42 -4.90 6.36
N LEU A 182 18.68 -4.05 5.36
CA LEU A 182 19.92 -4.08 4.56
C LEU A 182 21.13 -3.47 5.29
N ARG A 183 20.93 -2.94 6.50
CA ARG A 183 21.98 -2.29 7.31
C ARG A 183 22.72 -1.18 6.55
N THR A 184 21.99 -0.41 5.73
CA THR A 184 22.54 0.70 4.95
C THR A 184 21.70 1.96 5.12
N ARG A 185 22.25 3.11 4.79
CA ARG A 185 21.55 4.40 4.62
C ARG A 185 21.63 4.90 3.18
N ASP A 186 22.37 4.18 2.34
CA ASP A 186 22.55 4.51 0.93
C ASP A 186 21.45 3.87 0.08
N ILE A 187 20.56 4.72 -0.43
CA ILE A 187 19.41 4.33 -1.26
C ILE A 187 19.87 3.72 -2.60
N VAL A 188 21.00 4.24 -3.16
CA VAL A 188 21.54 3.75 -4.44
C VAL A 188 22.12 2.35 -4.26
N LEU A 189 22.83 2.13 -3.14
CA LEU A 189 23.35 0.81 -2.80
C LEU A 189 22.21 -0.19 -2.58
N ALA A 190 21.16 0.20 -1.85
CA ALA A 190 19.97 -0.64 -1.63
C ALA A 190 19.30 -1.00 -2.97
N ALA A 191 19.11 -0.04 -3.86
CA ALA A 191 18.53 -0.27 -5.19
C ALA A 191 19.39 -1.22 -6.04
N LYS A 192 20.72 -1.03 -6.05
CA LYS A 192 21.66 -1.90 -6.77
C LYS A 192 21.64 -3.33 -6.24
N GLN A 193 21.61 -3.50 -4.92
CA GLN A 193 21.52 -4.83 -4.31
C GLN A 193 20.23 -5.54 -4.70
N ALA A 194 19.11 -4.79 -4.81
CA ALA A 194 17.83 -5.33 -5.18
C ALA A 194 17.72 -5.77 -6.66
N GLU A 195 18.65 -5.42 -7.53
CA GLU A 195 18.66 -5.87 -8.92
C GLU A 195 18.75 -7.39 -9.04
N THR A 196 19.42 -8.05 -8.10
CA THR A 196 19.54 -9.52 -8.06
C THR A 196 18.24 -10.24 -7.69
N TRP A 197 17.23 -9.51 -7.20
CA TRP A 197 15.94 -10.06 -6.77
C TRP A 197 14.83 -9.88 -7.80
N GLN A 198 15.16 -9.30 -8.96
CA GLN A 198 14.23 -9.18 -10.07
C GLN A 198 13.82 -10.55 -10.60
N PRO A 199 12.57 -10.72 -11.01
CA PRO A 199 11.46 -9.76 -11.04
C PRO A 199 10.57 -9.79 -9.77
N TRP A 200 11.08 -10.18 -8.60
CA TRP A 200 10.32 -10.44 -7.38
C TRP A 200 10.68 -9.49 -6.22
N ARG A 201 11.10 -8.25 -6.53
CA ARG A 201 11.55 -7.27 -5.51
C ARG A 201 10.49 -6.95 -4.46
N SER A 202 9.20 -6.97 -4.80
CA SER A 202 8.13 -6.78 -3.83
C SER A 202 8.09 -7.89 -2.76
N TYR A 203 8.37 -9.12 -3.14
CA TYR A 203 8.48 -10.24 -2.19
C TYR A 203 9.78 -10.15 -1.37
N ALA A 204 10.85 -9.66 -1.98
CA ALA A 204 12.08 -9.35 -1.25
C ALA A 204 11.82 -8.31 -0.15
N VAL A 205 11.08 -7.23 -0.45
CA VAL A 205 10.65 -6.23 0.54
C VAL A 205 9.88 -6.87 1.69
N MET A 206 8.96 -7.80 1.40
CA MET A 206 8.22 -8.51 2.44
C MET A 206 9.16 -9.34 3.35
N ARG A 207 10.17 -10.00 2.79
CA ARG A 207 11.19 -10.73 3.58
C ARG A 207 12.02 -9.80 4.44
N LEU A 208 12.44 -8.66 3.88
CA LEU A 208 13.20 -7.64 4.60
C LEU A 208 12.43 -7.11 5.82
N TRP A 209 11.14 -6.82 5.65
CA TRP A 209 10.31 -6.36 6.77
C TRP A 209 10.12 -7.43 7.85
N GLN A 210 9.89 -8.69 7.46
CA GLN A 210 9.77 -9.79 8.43
C GLN A 210 11.06 -10.01 9.23
N ALA A 211 12.22 -9.91 8.58
CA ALA A 211 13.50 -10.06 9.28
C ALA A 211 13.72 -9.03 10.39
N LEU A 212 13.10 -7.83 10.28
CA LEU A 212 13.12 -6.82 11.35
C LEU A 212 12.21 -7.17 12.52
N GLU A 213 11.04 -7.75 12.28
CA GLU A 213 10.08 -8.10 13.32
C GLU A 213 10.63 -9.20 14.27
N GLU A 214 11.51 -10.06 13.76
CA GLU A 214 12.15 -11.14 14.53
C GLU A 214 13.35 -10.66 15.37
N THR A 215 13.83 -9.45 15.11
CA THR A 215 14.99 -8.88 15.81
C THR A 215 14.57 -8.03 17.02
N ILE A 216 13.26 -7.81 17.23
CA ILE A 216 12.67 -7.04 18.34
C ILE A 216 12.07 -7.97 19.39
#